data_c4210a5a49736f2a05f9d48bbe88e5d6
#
_entry.id   c4210a5a49736f2a05f9d48bbe88e5d6
#
_cell.length_a   1.000
_cell.length_b   1.000
_cell.length_c   1.000
_cell.angle_alpha   90.00
_cell.angle_beta   90.00
_cell.angle_gamma   90.00
#
_symmetry.space_group_name_H-M   'P 1'
#
loop_
_entity.id
_entity.type
_entity.pdbx_description
1 polymer ?
#
loop_
_entity_poly.entity_id
_entity_poly.type
_entity_poly.pdbx_seq_one_letter_code
_entity_poly.pdbx_strand_id
1 'polypeptide(L)'
;MSKTERDAVKLLDKAKYGSRFLPAWMKYRGPVVQVNQTRMAMSNESYLESLPSASDPARGETVYTVVVDELGLLPNSDEAWAAIEPIADVGGRVIMLGTAHGEGNLFHKLWVGSQNNTNRFKGIFFPWWSGDRNEEWYENKRRDLPDWQLAQEYPNDPDEAFLRSGHPVFNVETLRAMQAVEPLRGRLASTLEGRDFDEQPNGPLRVWRFPTEGSRYVIGVDVAEGLEHGDYSVAYVIDAKERDVVACFHDRVDADLLGTDVVYNLGRWYNNALVGVESNNHGLTTNKGLARMAYTPLYHQRSQTKARSQPSEILGWRTSTITKPLAIDELNQALREGQVRCFDADCIQELRSFIREGDGKMHGTPWDDRVMSLAIACQMLKYVWLREFQPVNEPPPGTFGWMEKMLFGRLPSKDEREREREPIGRNYVRSAAR
;
A
#
# COMPACT_ATOMS: atom_id res chain seq x y z
N MET A 1 10.02 -26.80 -7.82
CA MET A 1 9.53 -25.56 -8.43
C MET A 1 10.48 -24.43 -8.06
N SER A 2 10.80 -23.52 -8.95
CA SER A 2 11.68 -22.39 -8.67
C SER A 2 11.31 -21.21 -9.57
N LYS A 3 11.93 -20.03 -9.37
CA LYS A 3 11.60 -18.78 -10.04
C LYS A 3 11.69 -18.81 -11.57
N THR A 4 12.55 -19.68 -12.14
CA THR A 4 12.63 -19.91 -13.58
C THR A 4 12.67 -21.40 -13.89
N GLU A 5 12.30 -21.80 -15.11
CA GLU A 5 12.43 -23.19 -15.59
C GLU A 5 13.87 -23.69 -15.46
N ARG A 6 14.85 -22.87 -15.84
CA ARG A 6 16.28 -23.20 -15.73
C ARG A 6 16.70 -23.51 -14.29
N ASP A 7 16.20 -22.76 -13.32
CA ASP A 7 16.54 -22.96 -11.91
C ASP A 7 15.83 -24.19 -11.34
N ALA A 8 14.58 -24.46 -11.75
CA ALA A 8 13.88 -25.69 -11.41
C ALA A 8 14.61 -26.95 -11.95
N VAL A 9 15.13 -26.89 -13.19
CA VAL A 9 15.95 -27.97 -13.77
C VAL A 9 17.26 -28.16 -12.98
N LYS A 10 17.97 -27.08 -12.62
CA LYS A 10 19.17 -27.16 -11.80
C LYS A 10 18.91 -27.80 -10.43
N LEU A 11 17.76 -27.50 -9.82
CA LEU A 11 17.38 -28.11 -8.54
C LEU A 11 17.18 -29.61 -8.69
N LEU A 12 16.48 -30.04 -9.77
CA LEU A 12 16.34 -31.46 -10.10
C LEU A 12 17.69 -32.12 -10.41
N ASP A 13 18.63 -31.45 -11.09
CA ASP A 13 19.96 -31.97 -11.36
C ASP A 13 20.78 -32.24 -10.09
N LYS A 14 20.62 -31.38 -9.05
CA LYS A 14 21.20 -31.66 -7.72
C LYS A 14 20.63 -32.96 -7.13
N ALA A 15 19.32 -33.18 -7.25
CA ALA A 15 18.69 -34.43 -6.78
C ALA A 15 19.16 -35.64 -7.59
N LYS A 16 19.28 -35.54 -8.93
CA LYS A 16 19.85 -36.59 -9.80
C LYS A 16 21.29 -36.90 -9.42
N TYR A 17 22.10 -35.87 -9.16
CA TYR A 17 23.48 -36.06 -8.70
C TYR A 17 23.53 -36.81 -7.38
N GLY A 18 22.79 -36.30 -6.36
CA GLY A 18 22.72 -36.93 -5.03
C GLY A 18 22.26 -38.39 -5.07
N SER A 19 21.30 -38.72 -5.96
CA SER A 19 20.76 -40.08 -6.09
C SER A 19 21.82 -41.12 -6.51
N ARG A 20 22.87 -40.68 -7.22
CA ARG A 20 23.99 -41.56 -7.64
C ARG A 20 24.82 -42.05 -6.48
N PHE A 21 24.93 -41.25 -5.43
CA PHE A 21 25.76 -41.52 -4.25
C PHE A 21 24.96 -42.07 -3.05
N LEU A 22 23.67 -42.29 -3.21
CA LEU A 22 22.88 -42.91 -2.14
C LEU A 22 23.38 -44.34 -1.87
N PRO A 23 23.43 -44.77 -0.58
CA PRO A 23 23.72 -46.13 -0.22
C PRO A 23 22.77 -47.14 -0.86
N ALA A 24 23.25 -48.39 -1.08
CA ALA A 24 22.46 -49.44 -1.74
C ALA A 24 21.10 -49.70 -1.05
N TRP A 25 21.07 -49.62 0.32
CA TRP A 25 19.87 -49.84 1.09
C TRP A 25 18.79 -48.72 0.88
N MET A 26 19.20 -47.49 0.55
CA MET A 26 18.27 -46.42 0.14
C MET A 26 17.76 -46.60 -1.28
N LYS A 27 18.58 -47.16 -2.17
CA LYS A 27 18.22 -47.44 -3.59
C LYS A 27 17.30 -48.64 -3.75
N TYR A 28 17.26 -49.54 -2.75
CA TYR A 28 16.55 -50.82 -2.82
C TYR A 28 15.04 -50.68 -3.10
N ARG A 29 14.39 -49.62 -2.61
CA ARG A 29 12.94 -49.42 -2.79
C ARG A 29 12.52 -48.79 -4.10
N GLY A 30 13.47 -48.37 -4.94
CA GLY A 30 13.14 -47.69 -6.20
C GLY A 30 14.41 -47.24 -6.95
N PRO A 31 15.15 -48.18 -7.60
CA PRO A 31 16.25 -47.75 -8.46
C PRO A 31 15.72 -46.81 -9.56
N VAL A 32 16.55 -45.83 -9.94
CA VAL A 32 16.22 -44.90 -11.03
C VAL A 32 16.21 -45.67 -12.35
N VAL A 33 15.11 -45.60 -13.09
CA VAL A 33 14.89 -46.31 -14.35
C VAL A 33 14.86 -45.38 -15.55
N GLN A 34 14.49 -44.11 -15.34
CA GLN A 34 14.45 -43.13 -16.41
C GLN A 34 14.90 -41.75 -15.93
N VAL A 35 15.73 -41.09 -16.70
CA VAL A 35 16.17 -39.69 -16.43
C VAL A 35 16.12 -38.91 -17.73
N ASN A 36 15.39 -37.81 -17.74
CA ASN A 36 15.44 -36.78 -18.77
C ASN A 36 15.74 -35.41 -18.17
N GLN A 37 15.62 -34.33 -18.92
CA GLN A 37 15.96 -32.99 -18.45
C GLN A 37 15.08 -32.55 -17.30
N THR A 38 13.79 -32.81 -17.36
CA THR A 38 12.76 -32.30 -16.40
C THR A 38 12.25 -33.35 -15.42
N ARG A 39 12.56 -34.64 -15.61
CA ARG A 39 12.02 -35.75 -14.83
C ARG A 39 13.04 -36.82 -14.51
N MET A 40 12.94 -37.40 -13.33
CA MET A 40 13.63 -38.58 -12.88
C MET A 40 12.60 -39.57 -12.31
N ALA A 41 12.45 -40.74 -12.94
CA ALA A 41 11.50 -41.77 -12.54
C ALA A 41 12.21 -42.97 -11.93
N MET A 42 11.54 -43.66 -11.01
CA MET A 42 12.01 -44.80 -10.25
C MET A 42 11.17 -46.03 -10.57
N SER A 43 11.72 -47.22 -10.33
CA SER A 43 11.06 -48.49 -10.66
C SER A 43 9.77 -48.79 -9.89
N ASN A 44 9.51 -48.07 -8.81
CA ASN A 44 8.29 -48.12 -8.01
C ASN A 44 7.24 -47.09 -8.46
N GLU A 45 7.34 -46.57 -9.70
CA GLU A 45 6.48 -45.60 -10.32
C GLU A 45 6.57 -44.19 -9.69
N SER A 46 7.36 -43.99 -8.63
CA SER A 46 7.64 -42.67 -8.08
C SER A 46 8.48 -41.84 -9.05
N TYR A 47 8.28 -40.53 -9.07
CA TYR A 47 9.08 -39.62 -9.86
C TYR A 47 9.35 -38.30 -9.18
N LEU A 48 10.39 -37.63 -9.60
CA LEU A 48 10.70 -36.23 -9.31
C LEU A 48 10.62 -35.46 -10.61
N GLU A 49 9.92 -34.34 -10.59
CA GLU A 49 9.74 -33.50 -11.78
C GLU A 49 10.02 -32.03 -11.44
N SER A 50 10.70 -31.34 -12.36
CA SER A 50 10.91 -29.90 -12.27
C SER A 50 9.73 -29.18 -12.90
N LEU A 51 9.08 -28.30 -12.13
CA LEU A 51 7.98 -27.47 -12.59
C LEU A 51 8.45 -26.01 -12.64
N PRO A 52 8.25 -25.29 -13.76
CA PRO A 52 8.48 -23.86 -13.82
C PRO A 52 7.45 -23.10 -12.99
N SER A 53 7.73 -21.85 -12.65
CA SER A 53 6.81 -20.96 -11.93
C SER A 53 5.74 -20.32 -12.84
N ALA A 54 5.30 -21.02 -13.90
CA ALA A 54 4.21 -20.56 -14.75
C ALA A 54 2.90 -20.54 -13.94
N SER A 55 1.94 -19.76 -14.38
CA SER A 55 0.67 -19.47 -13.69
C SER A 55 -0.19 -20.70 -13.35
N ASP A 56 0.15 -21.89 -13.82
CA ASP A 56 -0.62 -23.11 -13.56
C ASP A 56 0.20 -24.41 -13.58
N PRO A 57 1.34 -24.51 -12.87
CA PRO A 57 2.26 -25.65 -13.03
C PRO A 57 1.82 -26.92 -12.32
N ALA A 58 0.87 -26.88 -11.40
CA ALA A 58 0.48 -28.01 -10.54
C ALA A 58 -1.01 -28.40 -10.65
N ARG A 59 -1.79 -27.70 -11.46
CA ARG A 59 -3.21 -28.05 -11.66
C ARG A 59 -3.34 -29.35 -12.45
N GLY A 60 -4.04 -30.29 -11.84
CA GLY A 60 -4.29 -31.61 -12.44
C GLY A 60 -3.26 -32.68 -12.11
N GLU A 61 -2.17 -32.36 -11.42
CA GLU A 61 -1.18 -33.33 -10.96
C GLU A 61 -1.47 -33.76 -9.51
N THR A 62 -1.51 -35.06 -9.28
CA THR A 62 -1.59 -35.62 -7.92
C THR A 62 -0.18 -35.86 -7.41
N VAL A 63 0.38 -34.86 -6.69
CA VAL A 63 1.72 -34.98 -6.13
C VAL A 63 1.70 -35.11 -4.61
N TYR A 64 2.59 -35.97 -4.09
CA TYR A 64 2.69 -36.18 -2.63
C TYR A 64 3.52 -35.10 -1.94
N THR A 65 4.49 -34.51 -2.62
CA THR A 65 5.33 -33.46 -2.05
C THR A 65 5.68 -32.43 -3.11
N VAL A 66 5.45 -31.15 -2.79
CA VAL A 66 5.92 -30.02 -3.58
C VAL A 66 7.03 -29.31 -2.78
N VAL A 67 8.14 -29.03 -3.46
CA VAL A 67 9.22 -28.19 -2.95
C VAL A 67 9.25 -26.91 -3.77
N VAL A 68 9.06 -25.79 -3.13
CA VAL A 68 9.13 -24.44 -3.73
C VAL A 68 10.41 -23.79 -3.25
N ASP A 69 11.33 -23.59 -4.17
CA ASP A 69 12.63 -22.94 -3.92
C ASP A 69 12.55 -21.46 -4.27
N GLU A 70 13.19 -20.63 -3.47
CA GLU A 70 13.23 -19.15 -3.60
C GLU A 70 11.83 -18.51 -3.64
N LEU A 71 10.93 -18.94 -2.74
CA LEU A 71 9.53 -18.45 -2.70
C LEU A 71 9.43 -16.92 -2.61
N GLY A 72 10.32 -16.27 -1.86
CA GLY A 72 10.35 -14.80 -1.71
C GLY A 72 10.65 -14.05 -3.01
N LEU A 73 11.24 -14.73 -4.02
CA LEU A 73 11.59 -14.18 -5.33
C LEU A 73 10.72 -14.74 -6.46
N LEU A 74 9.68 -15.53 -6.16
CA LEU A 74 8.84 -16.16 -7.13
C LEU A 74 7.90 -15.13 -7.77
N PRO A 75 7.94 -14.92 -9.11
CA PRO A 75 6.94 -14.12 -9.80
C PRO A 75 5.55 -14.73 -9.63
N ASN A 76 4.52 -13.90 -9.48
CA ASN A 76 3.13 -14.35 -9.33
C ASN A 76 2.95 -15.39 -8.21
N SER A 77 3.61 -15.16 -7.08
CA SER A 77 3.63 -16.12 -5.97
C SER A 77 2.23 -16.47 -5.43
N ASP A 78 1.29 -15.52 -5.44
CA ASP A 78 -0.08 -15.74 -4.97
C ASP A 78 -0.85 -16.68 -5.93
N GLU A 79 -0.69 -16.56 -7.24
CA GLU A 79 -1.28 -17.47 -8.24
C GLU A 79 -0.66 -18.88 -8.15
N ALA A 80 0.68 -18.95 -8.02
CA ALA A 80 1.38 -20.20 -7.80
C ALA A 80 0.92 -20.89 -6.50
N TRP A 81 0.68 -20.10 -5.46
CA TRP A 81 0.14 -20.61 -4.20
C TRP A 81 -1.25 -21.19 -4.35
N ALA A 82 -2.15 -20.52 -5.06
CA ALA A 82 -3.51 -21.01 -5.32
C ALA A 82 -3.51 -22.37 -6.06
N ALA A 83 -2.47 -22.66 -6.84
CA ALA A 83 -2.30 -23.96 -7.50
C ALA A 83 -1.70 -25.05 -6.58
N ILE A 84 -0.91 -24.66 -5.58
CA ILE A 84 -0.18 -25.58 -4.68
C ILE A 84 -0.97 -25.89 -3.40
N GLU A 85 -1.73 -24.92 -2.88
CA GLU A 85 -2.43 -25.02 -1.61
C GLU A 85 -3.36 -26.26 -1.52
N PRO A 86 -4.13 -26.63 -2.57
CA PRO A 86 -4.97 -27.81 -2.53
C PRO A 86 -4.21 -29.13 -2.32
N ILE A 87 -2.91 -29.20 -2.65
CA ILE A 87 -2.07 -30.39 -2.43
C ILE A 87 -1.93 -30.68 -0.95
N ALA A 88 -1.78 -29.62 -0.14
CA ALA A 88 -1.72 -29.75 1.31
C ALA A 88 -3.07 -30.18 1.94
N ASP A 89 -4.18 -29.86 1.31
CA ASP A 89 -5.53 -30.24 1.78
C ASP A 89 -5.82 -31.73 1.65
N VAL A 90 -5.29 -32.36 0.60
CA VAL A 90 -5.44 -33.82 0.39
C VAL A 90 -4.38 -34.65 1.11
N GLY A 91 -3.63 -34.06 2.06
CA GLY A 91 -2.62 -34.75 2.86
C GLY A 91 -1.22 -34.79 2.24
N GLY A 92 -0.99 -34.06 1.15
CA GLY A 92 0.33 -33.85 0.57
C GLY A 92 1.22 -32.95 1.45
N ARG A 93 2.51 -32.88 1.12
CA ARG A 93 3.48 -32.04 1.79
C ARG A 93 3.88 -30.87 0.93
N VAL A 94 3.92 -29.67 1.52
CA VAL A 94 4.47 -28.48 0.88
C VAL A 94 5.66 -27.99 1.69
N ILE A 95 6.82 -27.92 1.04
CA ILE A 95 8.07 -27.42 1.61
C ILE A 95 8.44 -26.15 0.85
N MET A 96 8.44 -25.04 1.55
CA MET A 96 8.78 -23.74 1.00
C MET A 96 10.08 -23.27 1.63
N LEU A 97 11.03 -22.86 0.80
CA LEU A 97 12.33 -22.38 1.25
C LEU A 97 12.78 -21.20 0.38
N GLY A 98 13.70 -20.43 0.90
CA GLY A 98 14.27 -19.29 0.22
C GLY A 98 14.88 -18.29 1.19
N THR A 99 15.52 -17.29 0.63
CA THR A 99 16.00 -16.11 1.32
C THR A 99 14.86 -15.12 1.47
N ALA A 100 14.80 -14.39 2.58
CA ALA A 100 13.84 -13.31 2.76
C ALA A 100 14.03 -12.21 1.69
N HIS A 101 12.94 -11.63 1.21
CA HIS A 101 12.98 -10.58 0.20
C HIS A 101 11.91 -9.51 0.50
N GLY A 102 12.14 -8.72 1.52
CA GLY A 102 11.19 -7.72 2.02
C GLY A 102 10.00 -8.32 2.76
N GLU A 103 9.23 -7.46 3.37
CA GLU A 103 7.97 -7.79 4.04
C GLU A 103 6.81 -7.74 3.03
N GLY A 104 5.66 -8.32 3.39
CA GLY A 104 4.40 -8.22 2.65
C GLY A 104 4.20 -9.24 1.53
N ASN A 105 5.25 -9.88 1.00
CA ASN A 105 5.11 -10.95 0.01
C ASN A 105 4.55 -12.25 0.62
N LEU A 106 4.19 -13.23 -0.23
CA LEU A 106 3.63 -14.50 0.21
C LEU A 106 4.52 -15.24 1.23
N PHE A 107 5.85 -15.25 1.02
CA PHE A 107 6.78 -15.93 1.94
C PHE A 107 6.76 -15.32 3.33
N HIS A 108 6.77 -13.99 3.42
CA HIS A 108 6.61 -13.26 4.68
C HIS A 108 5.25 -13.52 5.34
N LYS A 109 4.13 -13.48 4.59
CA LYS A 109 2.79 -13.78 5.12
C LYS A 109 2.70 -15.18 5.71
N LEU A 110 3.24 -16.18 5.01
CA LEU A 110 3.27 -17.56 5.50
C LEU A 110 4.17 -17.72 6.74
N TRP A 111 5.31 -17.03 6.76
CA TRP A 111 6.19 -16.99 7.92
C TRP A 111 5.49 -16.42 9.15
N VAL A 112 4.93 -15.20 9.04
CA VAL A 112 4.21 -14.55 10.14
C VAL A 112 3.03 -15.40 10.61
N GLY A 113 2.27 -15.96 9.68
CA GLY A 113 1.16 -16.86 10.02
C GLY A 113 1.62 -18.11 10.76
N SER A 114 2.80 -18.65 10.46
CA SER A 114 3.37 -19.79 11.19
C SER A 114 3.81 -19.43 12.62
N GLN A 115 4.30 -18.21 12.83
CA GLN A 115 4.70 -17.74 14.16
C GLN A 115 3.47 -17.46 15.05
N ASN A 116 2.41 -16.93 14.46
CA ASN A 116 1.16 -16.58 15.15
C ASN A 116 0.16 -17.74 15.22
N ASN A 117 0.49 -18.93 14.71
CA ASN A 117 -0.41 -20.08 14.59
C ASN A 117 -1.72 -19.79 13.83
N THR A 118 -1.67 -18.87 12.87
CA THR A 118 -2.83 -18.53 12.01
C THR A 118 -2.86 -19.32 10.71
N ASN A 119 -1.82 -20.10 10.43
CA ASN A 119 -1.77 -21.08 9.34
C ASN A 119 -1.23 -22.44 9.86
N ARG A 120 -1.28 -23.46 8.99
CA ARG A 120 -0.87 -24.84 9.31
C ARG A 120 0.63 -25.12 9.10
N PHE A 121 1.42 -24.14 8.72
CA PHE A 121 2.84 -24.32 8.44
C PHE A 121 3.68 -24.23 9.72
N LYS A 122 4.83 -24.91 9.70
CA LYS A 122 5.86 -24.78 10.71
C LYS A 122 7.02 -23.97 10.14
N GLY A 123 7.23 -22.77 10.63
CA GLY A 123 8.38 -21.94 10.29
C GLY A 123 9.67 -22.49 10.90
N ILE A 124 10.72 -22.60 10.07
CA ILE A 124 12.07 -22.97 10.50
C ILE A 124 13.01 -21.90 9.98
N PHE A 125 13.75 -21.27 10.88
CA PHE A 125 14.73 -20.26 10.54
C PHE A 125 16.15 -20.78 10.77
N PHE A 126 17.04 -20.48 9.84
CA PHE A 126 18.45 -20.83 9.90
C PHE A 126 19.28 -19.54 9.92
N PRO A 127 19.70 -19.05 11.11
CA PRO A 127 20.58 -17.89 11.18
C PRO A 127 21.96 -18.21 10.59
N TRP A 128 22.77 -17.17 10.36
CA TRP A 128 24.08 -17.34 9.71
C TRP A 128 25.00 -18.33 10.41
N TRP A 129 24.86 -18.51 11.71
CA TRP A 129 25.67 -19.46 12.51
C TRP A 129 25.13 -20.89 12.51
N SER A 130 24.08 -21.20 11.77
CA SER A 130 23.52 -22.57 11.71
C SER A 130 24.45 -23.58 11.01
N GLY A 131 25.51 -23.11 10.33
CA GLY A 131 26.54 -23.92 9.72
C GLY A 131 27.87 -23.80 10.48
N ASP A 132 28.94 -24.39 9.95
CA ASP A 132 30.29 -24.31 10.50
C ASP A 132 30.93 -22.92 10.26
N ARG A 133 30.23 -21.85 10.66
CA ARG A 133 30.64 -20.47 10.51
C ARG A 133 30.91 -19.85 11.86
N ASN A 134 32.02 -19.10 12.01
CA ASN A 134 32.39 -18.40 13.22
C ASN A 134 32.23 -16.88 13.08
N GLU A 135 32.39 -16.17 14.20
CA GLU A 135 32.29 -14.71 14.28
C GLU A 135 33.27 -14.01 13.32
N GLU A 136 34.50 -14.51 13.20
CA GLU A 136 35.51 -13.96 12.30
C GLU A 136 35.05 -14.00 10.83
N TRP A 137 34.40 -15.11 10.44
CA TRP A 137 33.82 -15.26 9.12
C TRP A 137 32.70 -14.22 8.89
N TYR A 138 31.84 -14.02 9.89
CA TYR A 138 30.74 -13.06 9.82
C TYR A 138 31.24 -11.61 9.73
N GLU A 139 32.22 -11.22 10.56
CA GLU A 139 32.85 -9.89 10.50
C GLU A 139 33.54 -9.62 9.17
N ASN A 140 34.14 -10.61 8.53
CA ASN A 140 34.68 -10.46 7.19
C ASN A 140 33.55 -10.21 6.18
N LYS A 141 32.43 -10.92 6.26
CA LYS A 141 31.26 -10.68 5.41
C LYS A 141 30.66 -9.30 5.60
N ARG A 142 30.61 -8.82 6.85
CA ARG A 142 30.15 -7.48 7.20
C ARG A 142 30.99 -6.36 6.60
N ARG A 143 32.27 -6.59 6.37
CA ARG A 143 33.16 -5.64 5.68
C ARG A 143 32.97 -5.66 4.16
N ASP A 144 32.62 -6.82 3.61
CA ASP A 144 32.54 -7.05 2.17
C ASP A 144 31.17 -6.68 1.59
N LEU A 145 30.10 -6.76 2.38
CA LEU A 145 28.73 -6.63 1.93
C LEU A 145 28.05 -5.41 2.54
N PRO A 146 27.19 -4.72 1.80
CA PRO A 146 26.31 -3.70 2.38
C PRO A 146 25.34 -4.32 3.38
N ASP A 147 24.91 -3.54 4.37
CA ASP A 147 24.10 -4.00 5.51
C ASP A 147 22.82 -4.74 5.09
N TRP A 148 22.13 -4.26 4.06
CA TRP A 148 20.92 -4.92 3.57
C TRP A 148 21.19 -6.31 2.99
N GLN A 149 22.32 -6.48 2.27
CA GLN A 149 22.69 -7.77 1.69
C GLN A 149 23.19 -8.73 2.76
N LEU A 150 23.90 -8.23 3.76
CA LEU A 150 24.32 -9.01 4.90
C LEU A 150 23.10 -9.54 5.66
N ALA A 151 22.13 -8.67 5.94
CA ALA A 151 20.88 -9.03 6.61
C ALA A 151 20.02 -10.03 5.80
N GLN A 152 20.04 -9.91 4.47
CA GLN A 152 19.32 -10.83 3.59
C GLN A 152 19.95 -12.23 3.54
N GLU A 153 21.26 -12.29 3.30
CA GLU A 153 21.97 -13.55 3.04
C GLU A 153 22.44 -14.25 4.32
N TYR A 154 22.70 -13.47 5.37
CA TYR A 154 23.31 -13.93 6.62
C TYR A 154 22.64 -13.30 7.85
N PRO A 155 21.31 -13.41 7.97
CA PRO A 155 20.56 -12.76 9.05
C PRO A 155 20.84 -13.36 10.42
N ASN A 156 20.73 -12.54 11.47
CA ASN A 156 20.75 -12.98 12.87
C ASN A 156 19.39 -13.52 13.31
N ASP A 157 18.32 -12.88 12.85
CA ASP A 157 16.95 -13.23 13.21
C ASP A 157 16.00 -13.02 12.01
N PRO A 158 14.79 -13.58 12.05
CA PRO A 158 13.83 -13.46 10.96
C PRO A 158 13.40 -12.02 10.66
N ASP A 159 13.23 -11.18 11.69
CA ASP A 159 12.79 -9.80 11.55
C ASP A 159 13.86 -8.99 10.80
N GLU A 160 15.13 -9.20 11.14
CA GLU A 160 16.25 -8.61 10.39
C GLU A 160 16.23 -9.08 8.92
N ALA A 161 16.03 -10.38 8.70
CA ALA A 161 16.01 -10.96 7.36
C ALA A 161 14.93 -10.34 6.46
N PHE A 162 13.71 -10.17 6.95
CA PHE A 162 12.62 -9.62 6.18
C PHE A 162 12.68 -8.09 6.08
N LEU A 163 12.92 -7.40 7.19
CA LEU A 163 12.83 -5.95 7.26
C LEU A 163 13.97 -5.24 6.50
N ARG A 164 15.18 -5.82 6.47
CA ARG A 164 16.36 -5.22 5.83
C ARG A 164 16.67 -5.75 4.44
N SER A 165 15.99 -6.82 4.01
CA SER A 165 16.20 -7.38 2.68
C SER A 165 15.50 -6.57 1.58
N GLY A 166 15.97 -6.67 0.35
CA GLY A 166 15.30 -6.07 -0.81
C GLY A 166 15.52 -4.57 -1.00
N HIS A 167 16.57 -3.94 -0.47
CA HIS A 167 16.83 -2.50 -0.55
C HIS A 167 15.67 -1.63 -0.03
N PRO A 168 15.37 -1.64 1.28
CA PRO A 168 14.31 -0.81 1.83
C PRO A 168 14.56 0.67 1.52
N VAL A 169 13.53 1.37 1.08
CA VAL A 169 13.60 2.80 0.76
C VAL A 169 13.50 3.64 2.04
N PHE A 170 12.63 3.22 2.95
CA PHE A 170 12.40 3.93 4.20
C PHE A 170 13.35 3.46 5.31
N ASN A 171 13.71 4.38 6.21
CA ASN A 171 14.61 4.08 7.31
C ASN A 171 13.98 3.08 8.29
N VAL A 172 14.63 1.93 8.47
CA VAL A 172 14.13 0.79 9.26
C VAL A 172 13.93 1.14 10.73
N GLU A 173 14.86 1.90 11.33
CA GLU A 173 14.79 2.32 12.74
C GLU A 173 13.61 3.26 12.95
N THR A 174 13.36 4.17 12.00
CA THR A 174 12.18 5.04 12.01
C THR A 174 10.89 4.22 11.98
N LEU A 175 10.80 3.24 11.05
CA LEU A 175 9.61 2.41 10.93
C LEU A 175 9.35 1.53 12.16
N ARG A 176 10.41 1.06 12.83
CA ARG A 176 10.30 0.32 14.11
C ARG A 176 9.80 1.19 15.27
N ALA A 177 10.17 2.47 15.28
CA ALA A 177 9.74 3.41 16.29
C ALA A 177 8.31 3.94 16.09
N MET A 178 7.72 3.77 14.90
CA MET A 178 6.36 4.21 14.60
C MET A 178 5.34 3.40 15.41
N GLN A 179 4.39 4.10 16.01
CA GLN A 179 3.31 3.49 16.78
C GLN A 179 2.00 3.62 16.00
N ALA A 180 1.40 2.50 15.68
CA ALA A 180 0.06 2.46 15.11
C ALA A 180 -0.98 2.80 16.17
N VAL A 181 -2.03 3.50 15.76
CA VAL A 181 -3.18 3.86 16.61
C VAL A 181 -4.44 3.42 15.88
N GLU A 182 -5.35 2.75 16.58
CA GLU A 182 -6.63 2.36 16.00
C GLU A 182 -7.49 3.59 15.67
N PRO A 183 -7.96 3.73 14.42
CA PRO A 183 -8.83 4.82 14.03
C PRO A 183 -10.30 4.54 14.33
N LEU A 184 -11.12 5.55 14.41
CA LEU A 184 -12.55 5.41 14.15
C LEU A 184 -12.77 5.10 12.68
N ARG A 185 -13.68 4.18 12.37
CA ARG A 185 -14.02 3.80 10.99
C ARG A 185 -15.45 4.19 10.67
N GLY A 186 -15.69 4.67 9.48
CA GLY A 186 -17.02 5.11 9.08
C GLY A 186 -17.11 5.62 7.65
N ARG A 187 -18.11 6.46 7.43
CA ARG A 187 -18.34 7.19 6.18
C ARG A 187 -18.77 8.63 6.47
N LEU A 188 -18.61 9.51 5.51
CA LEU A 188 -19.21 10.85 5.59
C LEU A 188 -20.64 10.78 5.05
N ALA A 189 -21.61 11.08 5.91
CA ALA A 189 -23.01 11.20 5.54
C ALA A 189 -23.36 12.67 5.29
N SER A 190 -24.18 12.95 4.28
CA SER A 190 -24.76 14.26 4.07
C SER A 190 -25.90 14.47 5.07
N THR A 191 -25.85 15.55 5.83
CA THR A 191 -26.90 15.98 6.76
C THR A 191 -27.47 17.33 6.34
N LEU A 192 -28.58 17.73 6.92
CA LEU A 192 -29.16 19.06 6.69
C LEU A 192 -28.22 20.21 7.12
N GLU A 193 -27.32 19.92 8.06
CA GLU A 193 -26.39 20.90 8.63
C GLU A 193 -24.99 20.86 7.98
N GLY A 194 -24.78 19.95 7.02
CA GLY A 194 -23.48 19.79 6.36
C GLY A 194 -23.11 18.32 6.18
N ARG A 195 -21.92 17.93 6.66
CA ARG A 195 -21.45 16.55 6.63
C ARG A 195 -21.10 16.11 8.04
N ASP A 196 -21.53 14.91 8.36
CA ASP A 196 -21.24 14.28 9.63
C ASP A 196 -20.57 12.93 9.40
N PHE A 197 -19.79 12.50 10.40
CA PHE A 197 -19.13 11.21 10.39
C PHE A 197 -20.09 10.15 10.97
N ASP A 198 -20.46 9.20 10.14
CA ASP A 198 -21.26 8.03 10.52
C ASP A 198 -20.32 6.86 10.79
N GLU A 199 -20.22 6.46 12.08
CA GLU A 199 -19.32 5.39 12.50
C GLU A 199 -19.84 4.02 12.06
N GLN A 200 -19.01 3.30 11.29
CA GLN A 200 -19.31 1.96 10.78
C GLN A 200 -18.07 1.08 10.92
N PRO A 201 -18.15 -0.12 11.54
CA PRO A 201 -16.99 -0.97 11.81
C PRO A 201 -16.13 -1.29 10.58
N ASN A 202 -16.76 -1.40 9.41
CA ASN A 202 -16.12 -1.69 8.12
C ASN A 202 -16.14 -0.49 7.18
N GLY A 203 -16.29 0.73 7.69
CA GLY A 203 -16.29 1.93 6.87
C GLY A 203 -14.94 2.18 6.21
N PRO A 204 -14.92 2.70 4.96
CA PRO A 204 -13.69 2.94 4.21
C PRO A 204 -12.91 4.16 4.71
N LEU A 205 -13.54 5.06 5.44
CA LEU A 205 -12.90 6.25 6.01
C LEU A 205 -12.43 5.93 7.44
N ARG A 206 -11.13 6.09 7.66
CA ARG A 206 -10.46 5.98 8.96
C ARG A 206 -10.15 7.37 9.47
N VAL A 207 -10.50 7.66 10.72
CA VAL A 207 -10.30 8.98 11.33
C VAL A 207 -9.58 8.83 12.65
N TRP A 208 -8.40 9.44 12.77
CA TRP A 208 -7.64 9.55 14.01
C TRP A 208 -7.93 10.84 14.73
N ARG A 209 -8.28 11.92 13.97
CA ARG A 209 -8.65 13.22 14.52
C ARG A 209 -9.68 13.90 13.64
N PHE A 210 -10.74 14.38 14.26
CA PHE A 210 -11.77 15.19 13.60
C PHE A 210 -11.22 16.57 13.19
N PRO A 211 -11.82 17.21 12.16
CA PRO A 211 -11.44 18.56 11.78
C PRO A 211 -11.62 19.55 12.91
N THR A 212 -10.63 20.41 13.12
CA THR A 212 -10.65 21.49 14.10
C THR A 212 -10.86 22.82 13.37
N GLU A 213 -11.76 23.65 13.86
CA GLU A 213 -12.04 24.96 13.27
C GLU A 213 -10.76 25.81 13.20
N GLY A 214 -10.52 26.45 12.06
CA GLY A 214 -9.32 27.28 11.81
C GLY A 214 -8.06 26.51 11.44
N SER A 215 -8.03 25.18 11.60
CA SER A 215 -6.91 24.36 11.14
C SER A 215 -6.91 24.21 9.61
N ARG A 216 -5.70 24.10 9.03
CA ARG A 216 -5.50 23.86 7.60
C ARG A 216 -5.08 22.43 7.38
N TYR A 217 -5.61 21.83 6.32
CA TYR A 217 -5.35 20.43 5.98
C TYR A 217 -4.91 20.31 4.53
N VAL A 218 -4.19 19.24 4.23
CA VAL A 218 -3.85 18.84 2.88
C VAL A 218 -4.33 17.42 2.63
N ILE A 219 -4.67 17.11 1.38
CA ILE A 219 -5.06 15.76 0.95
C ILE A 219 -4.19 15.37 -0.23
N GLY A 220 -3.55 14.21 -0.14
CA GLY A 220 -2.93 13.52 -1.26
C GLY A 220 -3.84 12.36 -1.67
N VAL A 221 -4.02 12.19 -2.98
CA VAL A 221 -4.90 11.14 -3.51
C VAL A 221 -4.16 10.32 -4.55
N ASP A 222 -4.12 9.03 -4.32
CA ASP A 222 -3.73 8.02 -5.30
C ASP A 222 -4.98 7.35 -5.87
N VAL A 223 -5.05 7.16 -7.19
CA VAL A 223 -6.28 6.81 -7.90
C VAL A 223 -6.13 5.52 -8.68
N ALA A 224 -6.91 4.52 -8.30
CA ALA A 224 -7.05 3.25 -9.00
C ALA A 224 -8.20 3.24 -10.02
N GLU A 225 -8.27 2.16 -10.80
CA GLU A 225 -9.32 1.95 -11.80
C GLU A 225 -10.71 1.70 -11.21
N GLY A 226 -10.79 1.32 -9.93
CA GLY A 226 -12.05 0.97 -9.26
C GLY A 226 -12.55 -0.45 -9.60
N LEU A 227 -11.72 -1.30 -10.19
CA LEU A 227 -12.08 -2.68 -10.52
C LEU A 227 -12.14 -3.56 -9.26
N GLU A 228 -13.04 -4.55 -9.25
CA GLU A 228 -13.27 -5.45 -8.10
C GLU A 228 -12.00 -6.19 -7.63
N HIS A 229 -11.08 -6.48 -8.54
CA HIS A 229 -9.80 -7.16 -8.27
C HIS A 229 -8.57 -6.27 -8.53
N GLY A 230 -8.76 -4.96 -8.73
CA GLY A 230 -7.70 -3.98 -8.97
C GLY A 230 -7.12 -3.37 -7.69
N ASP A 231 -6.28 -2.34 -7.90
CA ASP A 231 -5.68 -1.53 -6.85
C ASP A 231 -6.75 -0.72 -6.09
N TYR A 232 -6.35 -0.11 -4.98
CA TYR A 232 -7.23 0.70 -4.16
C TYR A 232 -7.02 2.19 -4.43
N SER A 233 -8.11 2.96 -4.42
CA SER A 233 -8.02 4.40 -4.33
C SER A 233 -7.82 4.83 -2.88
N VAL A 234 -6.82 5.68 -2.65
CA VAL A 234 -6.42 6.11 -1.31
C VAL A 234 -6.36 7.64 -1.23
N ALA A 235 -6.88 8.20 -0.12
CA ALA A 235 -6.75 9.63 0.17
C ALA A 235 -6.30 9.84 1.61
N TYR A 236 -5.07 10.33 1.82
CA TYR A 236 -4.56 10.72 3.14
C TYR A 236 -4.77 12.20 3.40
N VAL A 237 -5.24 12.49 4.60
CA VAL A 237 -5.38 13.86 5.12
C VAL A 237 -4.32 14.13 6.18
N ILE A 238 -3.57 15.23 6.03
CA ILE A 238 -2.56 15.68 7.00
C ILE A 238 -2.96 17.05 7.54
N ASP A 239 -2.92 17.21 8.87
CA ASP A 239 -2.98 18.52 9.51
C ASP A 239 -1.71 19.31 9.20
N ALA A 240 -1.85 20.47 8.57
CA ALA A 240 -0.69 21.24 8.08
C ALA A 240 0.16 21.86 9.22
N LYS A 241 -0.42 22.06 10.41
CA LYS A 241 0.27 22.62 11.56
C LYS A 241 0.97 21.54 12.38
N GLU A 242 0.20 20.54 12.81
CA GLU A 242 0.70 19.46 13.67
C GLU A 242 1.48 18.40 12.87
N ARG A 243 1.29 18.38 11.55
CA ARG A 243 1.93 17.43 10.62
C ARG A 243 1.58 15.96 10.88
N ASP A 244 0.42 15.75 11.47
CA ASP A 244 -0.15 14.43 11.74
C ASP A 244 -1.05 13.99 10.60
N VAL A 245 -0.98 12.72 10.25
CA VAL A 245 -2.04 12.06 9.49
C VAL A 245 -3.28 12.00 10.38
N VAL A 246 -4.38 12.62 9.93
CA VAL A 246 -5.62 12.73 10.70
C VAL A 246 -6.74 11.86 10.15
N ALA A 247 -6.71 11.53 8.86
CA ALA A 247 -7.65 10.60 8.25
C ALA A 247 -7.06 9.89 7.03
N CYS A 248 -7.67 8.75 6.68
CA CYS A 248 -7.37 7.99 5.46
C CYS A 248 -8.66 7.40 4.91
N PHE A 249 -8.98 7.69 3.66
CA PHE A 249 -9.94 6.93 2.88
C PHE A 249 -9.20 5.82 2.11
N HIS A 250 -9.75 4.62 2.09
CA HIS A 250 -9.19 3.48 1.38
C HIS A 250 -10.31 2.53 0.94
N ASP A 251 -10.59 2.52 -0.36
CA ASP A 251 -11.60 1.64 -0.95
C ASP A 251 -11.41 1.53 -2.47
N ARG A 252 -12.13 0.58 -3.09
CA ARG A 252 -12.27 0.48 -4.53
C ARG A 252 -13.50 1.28 -4.97
N VAL A 253 -13.25 2.39 -5.62
CA VAL A 253 -14.28 3.34 -6.06
C VAL A 253 -13.96 3.83 -7.46
N ASP A 254 -14.97 3.95 -8.31
CA ASP A 254 -14.82 4.55 -9.64
C ASP A 254 -14.18 5.94 -9.54
N ALA A 255 -13.23 6.23 -10.43
CA ALA A 255 -12.46 7.47 -10.40
C ALA A 255 -13.31 8.76 -10.47
N ASP A 256 -14.49 8.71 -11.12
CA ASP A 256 -15.43 9.82 -11.14
C ASP A 256 -16.11 10.03 -9.77
N LEU A 257 -16.59 8.96 -9.15
CA LEU A 257 -17.21 8.99 -7.82
C LEU A 257 -16.17 9.33 -6.73
N LEU A 258 -14.93 8.87 -6.88
CA LEU A 258 -13.85 9.27 -5.99
C LEU A 258 -13.70 10.81 -5.94
N GLY A 259 -13.76 11.48 -7.10
CA GLY A 259 -13.65 12.94 -7.16
C GLY A 259 -14.91 13.66 -6.70
N THR A 260 -16.07 13.26 -7.20
CA THR A 260 -17.32 14.00 -7.03
C THR A 260 -18.00 13.76 -5.69
N ASP A 261 -17.77 12.61 -5.08
CA ASP A 261 -18.38 12.25 -3.79
C ASP A 261 -17.34 12.15 -2.67
N VAL A 262 -16.33 11.29 -2.80
CA VAL A 262 -15.41 11.00 -1.68
C VAL A 262 -14.50 12.18 -1.39
N VAL A 263 -13.62 12.55 -2.33
CA VAL A 263 -12.57 13.57 -2.10
C VAL A 263 -13.17 14.95 -1.94
N TYR A 264 -14.24 15.27 -2.71
CA TYR A 264 -14.97 16.51 -2.54
C TYR A 264 -15.51 16.65 -1.11
N ASN A 265 -16.18 15.62 -0.59
CA ASN A 265 -16.77 15.64 0.74
C ASN A 265 -15.71 15.66 1.84
N LEU A 266 -14.67 14.84 1.70
CA LEU A 266 -13.55 14.77 2.63
C LEU A 266 -12.82 16.13 2.73
N GLY A 267 -12.54 16.76 1.59
CA GLY A 267 -11.89 18.05 1.55
C GLY A 267 -12.74 19.17 2.17
N ARG A 268 -14.04 19.17 1.89
CA ARG A 268 -15.00 20.11 2.51
C ARG A 268 -15.08 19.91 4.02
N TRP A 269 -15.12 18.69 4.48
CA TRP A 269 -15.17 18.36 5.90
C TRP A 269 -13.91 18.82 6.63
N TYR A 270 -12.73 18.64 6.03
CA TYR A 270 -11.46 19.14 6.54
C TYR A 270 -11.17 20.60 6.12
N ASN A 271 -12.13 21.52 6.36
CA ASN A 271 -12.00 22.98 6.20
C ASN A 271 -11.54 23.43 4.81
N ASN A 272 -12.01 22.80 3.73
CA ASN A 272 -11.54 23.00 2.36
C ASN A 272 -10.04 22.73 2.22
N ALA A 273 -9.62 21.52 2.55
CA ALA A 273 -8.24 21.08 2.46
C ALA A 273 -7.64 21.31 1.06
N LEU A 274 -6.34 21.61 0.97
CA LEU A 274 -5.66 21.63 -0.32
C LEU A 274 -5.54 20.20 -0.85
N VAL A 275 -6.13 19.92 -2.01
CA VAL A 275 -6.16 18.60 -2.61
C VAL A 275 -5.15 18.49 -3.75
N GLY A 276 -4.27 17.49 -3.67
CA GLY A 276 -3.40 17.04 -4.74
C GLY A 276 -3.77 15.63 -5.16
N VAL A 277 -4.37 15.48 -6.33
CA VAL A 277 -4.71 14.16 -6.90
C VAL A 277 -3.64 13.75 -7.89
N GLU A 278 -3.22 12.49 -7.87
CA GLU A 278 -2.37 11.97 -8.95
C GLU A 278 -3.05 12.18 -10.30
N SER A 279 -2.33 12.71 -11.29
CA SER A 279 -2.91 13.10 -12.59
C SER A 279 -2.62 12.09 -13.71
N ASN A 280 -2.16 10.89 -13.36
CA ASN A 280 -1.96 9.80 -14.31
C ASN A 280 -3.30 9.11 -14.61
N ASN A 281 -3.48 8.61 -15.85
CA ASN A 281 -4.63 7.79 -16.28
C ASN A 281 -5.98 8.19 -15.61
N HIS A 282 -6.43 7.42 -14.64
CA HIS A 282 -7.72 7.54 -13.95
C HIS A 282 -7.81 8.80 -13.07
N GLY A 283 -6.70 9.28 -12.53
CA GLY A 283 -6.65 10.48 -11.71
C GLY A 283 -7.05 11.75 -12.45
N LEU A 284 -6.95 11.78 -13.80
CA LEU A 284 -7.46 12.87 -14.59
C LEU A 284 -9.00 12.97 -14.51
N THR A 285 -9.71 11.85 -14.42
CA THR A 285 -11.17 11.80 -14.24
C THR A 285 -11.56 12.35 -12.88
N THR A 286 -10.88 11.93 -11.82
CA THR A 286 -11.07 12.43 -10.44
C THR A 286 -10.84 13.96 -10.38
N ASN A 287 -9.74 14.43 -10.95
CA ASN A 287 -9.42 15.87 -11.02
C ASN A 287 -10.50 16.66 -11.77
N LYS A 288 -10.99 16.17 -12.91
CA LYS A 288 -12.09 16.80 -13.66
C LYS A 288 -13.41 16.78 -12.87
N GLY A 289 -13.68 15.72 -12.11
CA GLY A 289 -14.82 15.62 -11.20
C GLY A 289 -14.78 16.74 -10.17
N LEU A 290 -13.67 16.89 -9.45
CA LEU A 290 -13.47 17.98 -8.47
C LEU A 290 -13.62 19.38 -9.11
N ALA A 291 -13.04 19.57 -10.30
CA ALA A 291 -13.16 20.85 -11.01
C ALA A 291 -14.62 21.16 -11.42
N ARG A 292 -15.40 20.15 -11.87
CA ARG A 292 -16.84 20.30 -12.14
C ARG A 292 -17.65 20.67 -10.90
N MET A 293 -17.24 20.14 -9.73
CA MET A 293 -17.84 20.49 -8.44
C MET A 293 -17.36 21.84 -7.92
N ALA A 294 -16.54 22.57 -8.69
CA ALA A 294 -15.91 23.84 -8.31
C ALA A 294 -15.15 23.74 -6.97
N TYR A 295 -14.51 22.58 -6.70
CA TYR A 295 -13.72 22.42 -5.50
C TYR A 295 -12.47 23.30 -5.52
N THR A 296 -12.26 24.04 -4.44
CA THR A 296 -11.06 24.85 -4.22
C THR A 296 -10.65 24.74 -2.74
N PRO A 297 -9.34 24.68 -2.43
CA PRO A 297 -8.18 24.74 -3.32
C PRO A 297 -7.80 23.38 -3.92
N LEU A 298 -7.53 23.37 -5.22
CA LEU A 298 -7.02 22.21 -5.94
C LEU A 298 -5.61 22.50 -6.44
N TYR A 299 -4.72 21.51 -6.32
CA TYR A 299 -3.32 21.67 -6.71
C TYR A 299 -3.16 21.63 -8.23
N HIS A 300 -2.32 22.54 -8.76
CA HIS A 300 -1.93 22.60 -10.16
C HIS A 300 -0.41 22.53 -10.26
N GLN A 301 0.11 21.54 -10.95
CA GLN A 301 1.53 21.42 -11.20
C GLN A 301 1.94 22.31 -12.38
N ARG A 302 2.94 23.20 -12.15
CA ARG A 302 3.50 24.02 -13.21
C ARG A 302 4.53 23.23 -14.01
N SER A 303 4.29 23.11 -15.33
CA SER A 303 5.26 22.52 -16.25
C SER A 303 6.33 23.54 -16.61
N GLN A 304 7.59 23.26 -16.26
CA GLN A 304 8.75 24.05 -16.72
C GLN A 304 9.24 23.49 -18.07
N THR A 305 8.48 23.59 -19.12
CA THR A 305 9.01 23.32 -20.47
C THR A 305 9.84 24.52 -20.93
N LYS A 306 11.11 24.29 -21.27
CA LYS A 306 12.07 25.31 -21.76
C LYS A 306 11.72 25.93 -23.13
N ALA A 307 10.59 25.63 -23.72
CA ALA A 307 10.13 26.22 -24.96
C ALA A 307 9.21 27.43 -24.68
N ARG A 308 9.37 28.49 -25.43
CA ARG A 308 8.73 29.81 -25.38
C ARG A 308 7.17 29.84 -25.44
N SER A 309 6.48 28.81 -25.04
CA SER A 309 5.03 28.73 -24.88
C SER A 309 4.64 28.87 -23.41
N GLN A 310 3.51 29.49 -23.16
CA GLN A 310 2.95 29.76 -21.83
C GLN A 310 3.09 28.54 -20.89
N PRO A 311 3.40 28.74 -19.60
CA PRO A 311 3.48 27.62 -18.65
C PRO A 311 2.13 26.89 -18.66
N SER A 312 2.14 25.64 -19.12
CA SER A 312 0.95 24.79 -19.03
C SER A 312 0.79 24.34 -17.58
N GLU A 313 -0.32 24.69 -16.98
CA GLU A 313 -0.69 24.16 -15.67
C GLU A 313 -1.36 22.80 -15.86
N ILE A 314 -0.82 21.78 -15.26
CA ILE A 314 -1.42 20.44 -15.22
C ILE A 314 -2.22 20.34 -13.93
N LEU A 315 -3.49 20.00 -14.04
CA LEU A 315 -4.36 19.78 -12.89
C LEU A 315 -3.94 18.52 -12.14
N GLY A 316 -3.63 18.65 -10.84
CA GLY A 316 -3.17 17.57 -9.99
C GLY A 316 -1.65 17.36 -9.99
N TRP A 317 -1.21 16.29 -9.36
CA TRP A 317 0.19 15.86 -9.21
C TRP A 317 0.54 14.84 -10.28
N ARG A 318 1.53 15.12 -11.12
CA ARG A 318 2.00 14.16 -12.13
C ARG A 318 3.14 13.31 -11.59
N THR A 319 2.89 12.03 -11.40
CA THR A 319 3.91 11.03 -11.10
C THR A 319 4.71 10.68 -12.37
N SER A 320 6.00 10.68 -12.26
CA SER A 320 6.95 10.36 -13.35
C SER A 320 8.20 9.69 -12.77
N THR A 321 9.09 9.22 -13.64
CA THR A 321 10.40 8.68 -13.25
C THR A 321 11.28 9.68 -12.48
N ILE A 322 10.94 10.97 -12.52
CA ILE A 322 11.65 12.04 -11.77
C ILE A 322 10.89 12.40 -10.50
N THR A 323 9.56 12.58 -10.57
CA THR A 323 8.78 13.09 -9.44
C THR A 323 8.44 12.02 -8.41
N LYS A 324 8.30 10.73 -8.80
CA LYS A 324 8.08 9.62 -7.85
C LYS A 324 9.27 9.47 -6.89
N PRO A 325 10.52 9.31 -7.36
CA PRO A 325 11.68 9.22 -6.46
C PRO A 325 11.81 10.43 -5.53
N LEU A 326 11.62 11.64 -6.06
CA LEU A 326 11.71 12.85 -5.25
C LEU A 326 10.65 12.88 -4.13
N ALA A 327 9.39 12.56 -4.45
CA ALA A 327 8.32 12.56 -3.46
C ALA A 327 8.54 11.49 -2.37
N ILE A 328 9.04 10.32 -2.76
CA ILE A 328 9.35 9.23 -1.84
C ILE A 328 10.56 9.55 -0.95
N ASP A 329 11.65 10.09 -1.52
CA ASP A 329 12.85 10.49 -0.75
C ASP A 329 12.50 11.60 0.26
N GLU A 330 11.66 12.57 -0.12
CA GLU A 330 11.19 13.62 0.79
C GLU A 330 10.24 13.09 1.87
N LEU A 331 9.35 12.15 1.54
CA LEU A 331 8.53 11.46 2.55
C LEU A 331 9.42 10.71 3.55
N ASN A 332 10.43 9.96 3.07
CA ASN A 332 11.38 9.26 3.94
C ASN A 332 12.11 10.23 4.88
N GLN A 333 12.55 11.38 4.36
CA GLN A 333 13.17 12.42 5.18
C GLN A 333 12.17 12.97 6.22
N ALA A 334 10.95 13.30 5.81
CA ALA A 334 9.94 13.87 6.70
C ALA A 334 9.55 12.92 7.84
N LEU A 335 9.43 11.62 7.55
CA LEU A 335 9.18 10.58 8.55
C LEU A 335 10.37 10.42 9.52
N ARG A 336 11.60 10.35 8.99
CA ARG A 336 12.82 10.21 9.79
C ARG A 336 13.05 11.39 10.74
N GLU A 337 12.76 12.60 10.29
CA GLU A 337 12.92 13.83 11.07
C GLU A 337 11.71 14.13 11.96
N GLY A 338 10.68 13.28 11.96
CA GLY A 338 9.45 13.49 12.72
C GLY A 338 8.62 14.68 12.24
N GLN A 339 8.88 15.16 11.01
CA GLN A 339 8.13 16.27 10.40
C GLN A 339 6.74 15.83 9.93
N VAL A 340 6.52 14.55 9.69
CA VAL A 340 5.21 13.95 9.42
C VAL A 340 5.07 12.71 10.29
N ARG A 341 3.91 12.55 10.94
CA ARG A 341 3.62 11.37 11.76
C ARG A 341 2.44 10.60 11.16
N CYS A 342 2.66 9.33 10.91
CA CYS A 342 1.64 8.40 10.41
C CYS A 342 1.30 7.38 11.50
N PHE A 343 0.01 7.17 11.75
CA PHE A 343 -0.53 6.26 12.77
C PHE A 343 -1.26 5.07 12.17
N ASP A 344 -1.38 5.01 10.84
CA ASP A 344 -2.06 3.92 10.12
C ASP A 344 -1.18 2.68 10.07
N ALA A 345 -1.61 1.60 10.73
CA ALA A 345 -0.91 0.33 10.77
C ALA A 345 -0.64 -0.24 9.37
N ASP A 346 -1.63 -0.14 8.47
CA ASP A 346 -1.49 -0.67 7.11
C ASP A 346 -0.50 0.17 6.28
N CYS A 347 -0.49 1.50 6.46
CA CYS A 347 0.52 2.36 5.82
C CYS A 347 1.93 2.05 6.32
N ILE A 348 2.08 1.86 7.64
CA ILE A 348 3.38 1.47 8.22
C ILE A 348 3.85 0.14 7.63
N GLN A 349 2.94 -0.80 7.40
CA GLN A 349 3.26 -2.08 6.76
C GLN A 349 3.66 -1.90 5.28
N GLU A 350 2.96 -1.05 4.52
CA GLU A 350 3.36 -0.74 3.13
C GLU A 350 4.71 -0.01 3.07
N LEU A 351 4.99 0.92 3.99
CA LEU A 351 6.31 1.57 4.11
C LEU A 351 7.44 0.57 4.36
N ARG A 352 7.21 -0.48 5.16
CA ARG A 352 8.18 -1.55 5.42
C ARG A 352 8.44 -2.43 4.20
N SER A 353 7.40 -2.67 3.39
CA SER A 353 7.52 -3.47 2.16
C SER A 353 7.95 -2.66 0.93
N PHE A 354 8.18 -1.35 1.08
CA PHE A 354 8.55 -0.48 -0.03
C PHE A 354 10.05 -0.55 -0.32
N ILE A 355 10.40 -1.09 -1.48
CA ILE A 355 11.77 -1.41 -1.87
C ILE A 355 12.20 -0.67 -3.14
N ARG A 356 13.51 -0.60 -3.34
CA ARG A 356 14.14 -0.13 -4.59
C ARG A 356 14.77 -1.32 -5.31
N GLU A 357 14.34 -1.58 -6.53
CA GLU A 357 14.95 -2.61 -7.37
C GLU A 357 16.31 -2.18 -7.94
N GLY A 358 17.09 -3.14 -8.45
CA GLY A 358 18.42 -2.88 -9.01
C GLY A 358 18.42 -1.99 -10.26
N ASP A 359 17.27 -1.83 -10.94
CA ASP A 359 17.06 -0.89 -12.06
C ASP A 359 16.67 0.53 -11.58
N GLY A 360 16.57 0.74 -10.27
CA GLY A 360 16.22 2.01 -9.64
C GLY A 360 14.72 2.26 -9.46
N LYS A 361 13.86 1.36 -9.93
CA LYS A 361 12.41 1.46 -9.69
C LYS A 361 12.11 1.27 -8.21
N MET A 362 11.09 1.97 -7.74
CA MET A 362 10.61 1.90 -6.37
C MET A 362 9.14 1.53 -6.35
N HIS A 363 8.79 0.52 -5.55
CA HIS A 363 7.42 0.05 -5.37
C HIS A 363 7.24 -0.69 -4.05
N GLY A 364 6.00 -0.78 -3.57
CA GLY A 364 5.59 -1.65 -2.48
C GLY A 364 5.21 -3.05 -2.97
N THR A 365 5.17 -4.01 -2.07
CA THR A 365 4.72 -5.37 -2.35
C THR A 365 3.76 -5.81 -1.23
N PRO A 366 2.52 -6.20 -1.53
CA PRO A 366 1.87 -6.25 -2.87
C PRO A 366 1.35 -4.90 -3.38
N TRP A 367 1.21 -3.87 -2.52
CA TRP A 367 0.60 -2.57 -2.81
C TRP A 367 1.52 -1.43 -2.42
N ASP A 368 1.39 -0.27 -3.10
CA ASP A 368 2.08 0.97 -2.74
C ASP A 368 1.13 2.21 -2.72
N ASP A 369 -0.18 1.98 -2.82
CA ASP A 369 -1.20 3.02 -2.96
C ASP A 369 -1.22 3.98 -1.75
N ARG A 370 -1.07 3.45 -0.52
CA ARG A 370 -1.01 4.26 0.70
C ARG A 370 0.25 5.10 0.76
N VAL A 371 1.39 4.52 0.40
CA VAL A 371 2.67 5.23 0.38
C VAL A 371 2.63 6.35 -0.65
N MET A 372 2.07 6.11 -1.84
CA MET A 372 1.94 7.12 -2.89
C MET A 372 1.00 8.25 -2.48
N SER A 373 -0.18 7.93 -1.96
CA SER A 373 -1.12 8.91 -1.44
C SER A 373 -0.51 9.78 -0.34
N LEU A 374 0.21 9.16 0.63
CA LEU A 374 0.90 9.88 1.71
C LEU A 374 2.04 10.75 1.18
N ALA A 375 2.81 10.27 0.20
CA ALA A 375 3.88 11.04 -0.43
C ALA A 375 3.32 12.28 -1.15
N ILE A 376 2.21 12.16 -1.86
CA ILE A 376 1.52 13.28 -2.51
C ILE A 376 1.01 14.26 -1.44
N ALA A 377 0.39 13.77 -0.35
CA ALA A 377 -0.05 14.64 0.75
C ALA A 377 1.12 15.42 1.37
N CYS A 378 2.27 14.76 1.55
CA CYS A 378 3.50 15.39 2.04
C CYS A 378 3.97 16.51 1.09
N GLN A 379 3.87 16.33 -0.24
CA GLN A 379 4.17 17.39 -1.20
C GLN A 379 3.22 18.59 -1.06
N MET A 380 1.92 18.35 -0.79
CA MET A 380 0.93 19.41 -0.64
C MET A 380 1.22 20.33 0.56
N LEU A 381 1.90 19.84 1.58
CA LEU A 381 2.32 20.66 2.73
C LEU A 381 3.18 21.87 2.34
N LYS A 382 3.90 21.80 1.22
CA LYS A 382 4.72 22.93 0.71
C LYS A 382 3.87 24.09 0.18
N TYR A 383 2.63 23.83 -0.21
CA TYR A 383 1.78 24.78 -0.92
C TYR A 383 0.61 25.29 -0.09
N VAL A 384 0.30 24.67 1.02
CA VAL A 384 -0.85 25.04 1.90
C VAL A 384 -0.75 26.46 2.45
N TRP A 385 0.46 26.99 2.64
CA TRP A 385 0.71 28.32 3.20
C TRP A 385 0.87 29.41 2.13
N LEU A 386 1.09 29.04 0.86
CA LEU A 386 1.36 29.97 -0.24
C LEU A 386 0.07 30.59 -0.82
N ARG A 387 -1.09 30.05 -0.49
CA ARG A 387 -2.37 30.60 -0.91
C ARG A 387 -3.04 31.31 0.26
N GLU A 388 -3.11 32.64 0.20
CA GLU A 388 -4.14 33.36 0.96
C GLU A 388 -5.49 32.84 0.47
N PHE A 389 -6.27 32.23 1.36
CA PHE A 389 -7.67 31.93 1.10
C PHE A 389 -8.40 33.26 0.93
N GLN A 390 -8.54 33.73 -0.28
CA GLN A 390 -9.60 34.65 -0.57
C GLN A 390 -10.90 33.83 -0.46
N PRO A 391 -11.76 34.11 0.53
CA PRO A 391 -13.07 33.52 0.53
C PRO A 391 -13.69 33.88 -0.83
N VAL A 392 -14.09 32.88 -1.60
CA VAL A 392 -14.84 33.10 -2.84
C VAL A 392 -16.15 33.74 -2.41
N ASN A 393 -16.22 35.08 -2.44
CA ASN A 393 -17.41 35.83 -2.07
C ASN A 393 -18.58 35.56 -3.04
N GLU A 394 -18.28 34.88 -4.16
CA GLU A 394 -19.28 34.47 -5.14
C GLU A 394 -19.06 33.02 -5.57
N PRO A 395 -20.07 32.15 -5.43
CA PRO A 395 -20.01 30.81 -5.98
C PRO A 395 -19.85 30.86 -7.49
N PRO A 396 -18.98 30.03 -8.10
CA PRO A 396 -18.81 29.99 -9.54
C PRO A 396 -20.14 29.71 -10.28
N PRO A 397 -20.34 30.28 -11.49
CA PRO A 397 -21.53 30.03 -12.30
C PRO A 397 -21.76 28.52 -12.52
N GLY A 398 -23.01 28.07 -12.38
CA GLY A 398 -23.40 26.66 -12.57
C GLY A 398 -23.24 25.77 -11.33
N THR A 399 -22.74 26.29 -10.21
CA THR A 399 -22.71 25.55 -8.93
C THR A 399 -24.03 25.70 -8.17
N PHE A 400 -24.31 24.77 -7.26
CA PHE A 400 -25.51 24.81 -6.41
C PHE A 400 -25.60 26.14 -5.63
N GLY A 401 -24.51 26.61 -5.04
CA GLY A 401 -24.47 27.90 -4.35
C GLY A 401 -24.69 29.10 -5.30
N TRP A 402 -24.29 29.02 -6.57
CA TRP A 402 -24.58 30.03 -7.57
C TRP A 402 -26.08 30.00 -7.96
N MET A 403 -26.67 28.81 -8.13
CA MET A 403 -28.12 28.66 -8.37
C MET A 403 -28.92 29.16 -7.18
N GLU A 404 -28.51 28.87 -5.97
CA GLU A 404 -29.16 29.35 -4.74
C GLU A 404 -29.09 30.88 -4.62
N LYS A 405 -27.95 31.50 -4.95
CA LYS A 405 -27.82 32.96 -5.05
C LYS A 405 -28.71 33.55 -6.14
N MET A 406 -28.82 32.92 -7.31
CA MET A 406 -29.70 33.36 -8.40
C MET A 406 -31.17 33.24 -8.03
N LEU A 407 -31.57 32.20 -7.31
CA LEU A 407 -32.97 31.95 -6.94
C LEU A 407 -33.41 32.80 -5.73
N PHE A 408 -32.54 33.09 -4.80
CA PHE A 408 -32.87 33.74 -3.50
C PHE A 408 -32.21 35.12 -3.33
N GLY A 409 -31.51 35.63 -4.32
CA GLY A 409 -30.99 37.00 -4.37
C GLY A 409 -29.73 37.27 -3.54
N ARG A 410 -29.37 36.45 -2.54
CA ARG A 410 -28.11 36.51 -1.77
C ARG A 410 -27.92 35.22 -0.94
N LEU A 411 -26.68 34.92 -0.60
CA LEU A 411 -26.41 33.92 0.43
C LEU A 411 -26.69 34.56 1.82
N PRO A 412 -27.45 33.91 2.70
CA PRO A 412 -27.68 34.41 4.05
C PRO A 412 -26.35 34.53 4.79
N SER A 413 -26.16 35.64 5.54
CA SER A 413 -24.98 35.82 6.37
C SER A 413 -24.92 34.79 7.51
N LYS A 414 -23.75 34.64 8.15
CA LYS A 414 -23.58 33.71 9.28
C LYS A 414 -24.58 34.04 10.40
N ASP A 415 -24.80 35.32 10.66
CA ASP A 415 -25.75 35.80 11.69
C ASP A 415 -27.21 35.54 11.31
N GLU A 416 -27.56 35.56 10.03
CA GLU A 416 -28.91 35.24 9.57
C GLU A 416 -29.20 33.74 9.67
N ARG A 417 -28.20 32.87 9.35
CA ARG A 417 -28.30 31.42 9.55
C ARG A 417 -28.39 31.03 11.01
N GLU A 418 -27.75 31.77 11.93
CA GLU A 418 -27.85 31.55 13.37
C GLU A 418 -29.21 32.00 13.92
N ARG A 419 -29.81 33.05 13.37
CA ARG A 419 -31.16 33.51 13.79
C ARG A 419 -32.27 32.58 13.31
N GLU A 420 -32.12 31.92 12.17
CA GLU A 420 -33.07 30.90 11.71
C GLU A 420 -32.95 29.59 12.50
N ARG A 421 -31.89 29.40 13.26
CA ARG A 421 -31.69 28.25 14.16
C ARG A 421 -32.35 28.42 15.55
N GLU A 422 -32.92 29.59 15.89
CA GLU A 422 -33.72 29.67 17.10
C GLU A 422 -35.01 28.87 16.97
N PRO A 423 -35.26 27.90 17.83
CA PRO A 423 -36.46 27.07 17.71
C PRO A 423 -37.69 27.93 17.85
N ILE A 424 -38.60 27.79 16.88
CA ILE A 424 -39.97 28.39 16.83
C ILE A 424 -40.80 27.87 18.06
N GLY A 425 -40.30 27.98 19.26
CA GLY A 425 -40.89 27.38 20.45
C GLY A 425 -41.11 28.31 21.63
N ARG A 426 -40.69 29.59 21.59
CA ARG A 426 -40.80 30.48 22.78
C ARG A 426 -41.80 31.62 22.71
N ASN A 427 -42.51 31.84 21.60
CA ASN A 427 -43.43 32.98 21.49
C ASN A 427 -44.93 32.62 21.55
N TYR A 428 -45.31 31.38 21.86
CA TYR A 428 -46.74 31.01 21.96
C TYR A 428 -47.28 30.92 23.40
N VAL A 429 -46.53 31.28 24.42
CA VAL A 429 -46.99 31.18 25.84
C VAL A 429 -47.23 32.53 26.49
N ARG A 430 -47.24 33.68 25.77
CA ARG A 430 -47.51 34.99 26.38
C ARG A 430 -48.80 35.72 25.94
N SER A 431 -49.68 35.10 25.15
CA SER A 431 -50.96 35.70 24.71
C SER A 431 -52.21 35.03 25.26
N ALA A 432 -52.13 34.12 26.24
CA ALA A 432 -53.31 33.47 26.84
C ALA A 432 -53.50 33.83 28.35
N ALA A 433 -52.96 34.96 28.80
CA ALA A 433 -53.20 35.48 30.13
C ALA A 433 -53.38 37.01 30.08
N ARG A 434 -54.51 37.42 29.49
CA ARG A 434 -55.25 38.68 29.80
C ARG A 434 -56.69 38.52 29.36
#